data_43929991646c125b66652b7d526f11f3
#
_entry.id   43929991646c125b66652b7d526f11f3
#
_cell.length_a   1.000
_cell.length_b   1.000
_cell.length_c   1.000
_cell.angle_alpha   90.00
_cell.angle_beta   90.00
_cell.angle_gamma   90.00
#
_symmetry.space_group_name_H-M   'P 1'
#
loop_
_entity.id
_entity.type
_entity.pdbx_description
1 polymer ?
#
loop_
_entity_poly.entity_id
_entity_poly.type
_entity_poly.pdbx_seq_one_letter_code
_entity_poly.pdbx_strand_id
1 'polypeptide(L)'
;MKPLISSDHALYLKRLKKQTIFINVVRVSLLVLLLGIWELAAALEWVNPFITSSPSRIAKTIAELYRSGELFYHVGTTLWETLAGFAIAVVVGYSVALLLWWSEAFRKIAEPYIVVLNALPKIALGPLIIIWCGTGSKAIVFMTVLIGLIVAILNMLNGFMATDENKLLLLRSMGANKLQILTKLVIPSSLPSFISMLKINVGMAWIGSIMGEYIVSKAGIGYLIVYGGQVFKLDLVMSAVVILCILAAIMYALVALLERLVIKNR
;
A
#
# COMPACT_ATOMS: atom_id res chain seq x y z
N MET A 1 -13.09 -42.66 -4.90
CA MET A 1 -12.38 -42.80 -6.19
C MET A 1 -11.30 -41.72 -6.26
N LYS A 2 -10.01 -42.10 -6.26
CA LYS A 2 -8.94 -41.14 -6.57
C LYS A 2 -9.03 -40.78 -8.05
N PRO A 3 -9.04 -39.47 -8.45
CA PRO A 3 -9.02 -39.15 -9.85
C PRO A 3 -7.77 -39.74 -10.51
N LEU A 4 -7.95 -40.48 -11.57
CA LEU A 4 -6.90 -40.97 -12.44
C LEU A 4 -6.23 -39.77 -13.13
N ILE A 5 -5.21 -39.20 -12.49
CA ILE A 5 -4.39 -38.15 -13.09
C ILE A 5 -3.57 -38.82 -14.18
N SER A 6 -3.79 -38.43 -15.44
CA SER A 6 -2.99 -38.89 -16.58
C SER A 6 -1.48 -38.64 -16.30
N SER A 7 -0.62 -39.59 -16.75
CA SER A 7 0.84 -39.46 -16.62
C SER A 7 1.36 -38.11 -17.13
N ASP A 8 0.78 -37.62 -18.20
CA ASP A 8 1.15 -36.31 -18.83
C ASP A 8 0.77 -35.13 -17.94
N HIS A 9 -0.39 -35.17 -17.28
CA HIS A 9 -0.80 -34.17 -16.32
C HIS A 9 0.11 -34.15 -15.08
N ALA A 10 0.52 -35.29 -14.57
CA ALA A 10 1.48 -35.40 -13.47
C ALA A 10 2.86 -34.83 -13.84
N LEU A 11 3.32 -35.06 -15.07
CA LEU A 11 4.56 -34.50 -15.61
C LEU A 11 4.45 -32.99 -15.77
N TYR A 12 3.33 -32.48 -16.25
CA TYR A 12 3.05 -31.04 -16.35
C TYR A 12 3.09 -30.36 -14.98
N LEU A 13 2.42 -30.90 -13.97
CA LEU A 13 2.44 -30.37 -12.61
C LEU A 13 3.86 -30.38 -11.99
N LYS A 14 4.66 -31.43 -12.25
CA LYS A 14 6.06 -31.48 -11.83
C LYS A 14 6.90 -30.37 -12.50
N ARG A 15 6.70 -30.12 -13.79
CA ARG A 15 7.38 -29.02 -14.51
C ARG A 15 7.01 -27.65 -13.94
N LEU A 16 5.72 -27.39 -13.71
CA LEU A 16 5.26 -26.16 -13.09
C LEU A 16 5.87 -25.94 -11.69
N LYS A 17 5.86 -26.98 -10.87
CA LYS A 17 6.46 -26.92 -9.53
C LYS A 17 7.96 -26.65 -9.59
N LYS A 18 8.69 -27.31 -10.50
CA LYS A 18 10.13 -27.08 -10.72
C LYS A 18 10.40 -25.67 -11.19
N GLN A 19 9.59 -25.12 -12.09
CA GLN A 19 9.69 -23.76 -12.58
C GLN A 19 9.41 -22.75 -11.46
N THR A 20 8.39 -22.95 -10.64
CA THR A 20 8.09 -22.11 -9.49
C THR A 20 9.22 -22.11 -8.47
N ILE A 21 9.77 -23.30 -8.16
CA ILE A 21 10.93 -23.44 -7.25
C ILE A 21 12.14 -22.70 -7.83
N PHE A 22 12.44 -22.89 -9.12
CA PHE A 22 13.55 -22.21 -9.80
C PHE A 22 13.41 -20.70 -9.71
N ILE A 23 12.22 -20.15 -10.04
CA ILE A 23 11.95 -18.71 -9.95
C ILE A 23 12.16 -18.19 -8.53
N ASN A 24 11.68 -18.91 -7.51
CA ASN A 24 11.84 -18.51 -6.13
C ASN A 24 13.31 -18.58 -5.67
N VAL A 25 14.04 -19.60 -6.07
CA VAL A 25 15.48 -19.72 -5.80
C VAL A 25 16.24 -18.58 -6.42
N VAL A 26 15.98 -18.24 -7.70
CA VAL A 26 16.63 -17.13 -8.37
C VAL A 26 16.30 -15.78 -7.68
N ARG A 27 15.06 -15.57 -7.25
CA ARG A 27 14.66 -14.35 -6.51
C ARG A 27 15.44 -14.20 -5.19
N VAL A 28 15.51 -15.29 -4.41
CA VAL A 28 16.24 -15.26 -3.13
C VAL A 28 17.73 -15.11 -3.37
N SER A 29 18.30 -15.81 -4.36
CA SER A 29 19.73 -15.71 -4.70
C SER A 29 20.10 -14.29 -5.14
N LEU A 30 19.26 -13.64 -5.94
CA LEU A 30 19.46 -12.23 -6.33
C LEU A 30 19.49 -11.29 -5.13
N LEU A 31 18.54 -11.47 -4.19
CA LEU A 31 18.49 -10.66 -2.98
C LEU A 31 19.74 -10.86 -2.11
N VAL A 32 20.13 -12.14 -1.88
CA VAL A 32 21.32 -12.47 -1.10
C VAL A 32 22.58 -11.94 -1.76
N LEU A 33 22.68 -12.03 -3.09
CA LEU A 33 23.81 -11.52 -3.87
C LEU A 33 23.91 -10.00 -3.76
N LEU A 34 22.79 -9.28 -3.87
CA LEU A 34 22.77 -7.82 -3.70
C LEU A 34 23.21 -7.39 -2.30
N LEU A 35 22.68 -8.06 -1.26
CA LEU A 35 23.09 -7.79 0.13
C LEU A 35 24.56 -8.14 0.36
N GLY A 36 25.05 -9.25 -0.23
CA GLY A 36 26.46 -9.65 -0.15
C GLY A 36 27.40 -8.67 -0.86
N ILE A 37 27.05 -8.20 -2.06
CA ILE A 37 27.82 -7.17 -2.76
C ILE A 37 27.85 -5.86 -1.95
N TRP A 38 26.72 -5.45 -1.37
CA TRP A 38 26.65 -4.25 -0.55
C TRP A 38 27.55 -4.37 0.69
N GLU A 39 27.49 -5.49 1.42
CA GLU A 39 28.35 -5.76 2.57
C GLU A 39 29.83 -5.75 2.18
N LEU A 40 30.21 -6.43 1.08
CA LEU A 40 31.58 -6.47 0.58
C LEU A 40 32.08 -5.09 0.13
N ALA A 41 31.24 -4.33 -0.55
CA ALA A 41 31.60 -2.97 -1.00
C ALA A 41 31.85 -2.04 0.19
N ALA A 42 31.08 -2.17 1.26
CA ALA A 42 31.28 -1.42 2.51
C ALA A 42 32.53 -1.92 3.27
N ALA A 43 32.76 -3.24 3.34
CA ALA A 43 33.90 -3.83 4.02
C ALA A 43 35.23 -3.55 3.32
N LEU A 44 35.25 -3.48 1.99
CA LEU A 44 36.42 -3.16 1.17
C LEU A 44 36.60 -1.65 0.96
N GLU A 45 35.79 -0.82 1.62
CA GLU A 45 35.81 0.65 1.53
C GLU A 45 35.65 1.18 0.08
N TRP A 46 35.07 0.37 -0.85
CA TRP A 46 34.71 0.85 -2.21
C TRP A 46 33.64 1.94 -2.14
N VAL A 47 32.82 1.89 -1.12
CA VAL A 47 31.88 2.94 -0.76
C VAL A 47 32.13 3.32 0.71
N ASN A 48 31.94 4.60 1.05
CA ASN A 48 32.15 5.05 2.41
C ASN A 48 31.09 4.44 3.35
N PRO A 49 31.44 3.54 4.28
CA PRO A 49 30.47 2.86 5.16
C PRO A 49 29.69 3.83 6.07
N PHE A 50 30.24 5.00 6.32
CA PHE A 50 29.57 6.05 7.10
C PHE A 50 28.36 6.62 6.33
N ILE A 51 28.45 6.69 5.00
CA ILE A 51 27.39 7.27 4.15
C ILE A 51 26.39 6.20 3.71
N THR A 52 26.87 5.04 3.30
CA THR A 52 26.04 3.99 2.70
C THR A 52 25.51 2.97 3.71
N SER A 53 26.08 2.95 4.94
CA SER A 53 25.86 1.89 5.89
C SER A 53 26.26 0.50 5.34
N SER A 54 25.87 -0.58 6.01
CA SER A 54 25.97 -1.95 5.52
C SER A 54 24.89 -2.83 6.16
N PRO A 55 24.54 -3.97 5.57
CA PRO A 55 23.59 -4.92 6.16
C PRO A 55 23.90 -5.32 7.61
N SER A 56 25.16 -5.52 7.94
CA SER A 56 25.58 -5.86 9.31
C SER A 56 25.38 -4.70 10.30
N ARG A 57 25.67 -3.46 9.89
CA ARG A 57 25.47 -2.25 10.70
C ARG A 57 23.99 -1.97 10.91
N ILE A 58 23.16 -2.16 9.86
CA ILE A 58 21.70 -2.05 9.94
C ILE A 58 21.16 -3.07 10.95
N ALA A 59 21.57 -4.33 10.86
CA ALA A 59 21.13 -5.37 11.79
C ALA A 59 21.50 -5.04 13.24
N LYS A 60 22.69 -4.50 13.47
CA LYS A 60 23.15 -4.04 14.79
C LYS A 60 22.28 -2.88 15.30
N THR A 61 22.02 -1.88 14.49
CA THR A 61 21.19 -0.71 14.86
C THR A 61 19.75 -1.13 15.16
N ILE A 62 19.17 -2.04 14.38
CA ILE A 62 17.84 -2.60 14.67
C ILE A 62 17.83 -3.35 16.00
N ALA A 63 18.89 -4.12 16.30
CA ALA A 63 19.01 -4.82 17.58
C ALA A 63 19.15 -3.86 18.76
N GLU A 64 19.85 -2.74 18.59
CA GLU A 64 19.97 -1.66 19.59
C GLU A 64 18.61 -1.00 19.84
N LEU A 65 17.86 -0.62 18.77
CA LEU A 65 16.51 -0.08 18.88
C LEU A 65 15.52 -1.06 19.55
N TYR A 66 15.69 -2.37 19.30
CA TYR A 66 14.89 -3.40 19.95
C TYR A 66 15.18 -3.46 21.45
N ARG A 67 16.47 -3.46 21.85
CA ARG A 67 16.90 -3.53 23.25
C ARG A 67 16.53 -2.29 24.05
N SER A 68 16.55 -1.10 23.43
CA SER A 68 16.11 0.15 24.07
C SER A 68 14.57 0.25 24.20
N GLY A 69 13.81 -0.60 23.52
CA GLY A 69 12.35 -0.54 23.47
C GLY A 69 11.79 0.50 22.47
N GLU A 70 12.66 1.33 21.90
CA GLU A 70 12.26 2.41 20.97
C GLU A 70 11.68 1.86 19.67
N LEU A 71 12.12 0.67 19.21
CA LEU A 71 11.63 0.05 17.98
C LEU A 71 10.10 -0.09 17.99
N PHE A 72 9.55 -0.67 19.04
CA PHE A 72 8.10 -0.91 19.12
C PHE A 72 7.29 0.38 19.23
N TYR A 73 7.84 1.37 19.91
CA TYR A 73 7.21 2.68 20.03
C TYR A 73 7.10 3.37 18.67
N HIS A 74 8.19 3.47 17.91
CA HIS A 74 8.20 4.11 16.61
C HIS A 74 7.41 3.31 15.56
N VAL A 75 7.57 1.98 15.52
CA VAL A 75 6.78 1.10 14.63
C VAL A 75 5.28 1.21 14.93
N GLY A 76 4.90 1.16 16.21
CA GLY A 76 3.50 1.25 16.62
C GLY A 76 2.86 2.59 16.24
N THR A 77 3.60 3.70 16.41
CA THR A 77 3.14 5.04 16.01
C THR A 77 2.87 5.10 14.51
N THR A 78 3.87 4.74 13.69
CA THR A 78 3.70 4.77 12.21
C THR A 78 2.60 3.83 11.74
N LEU A 79 2.52 2.61 12.29
CA LEU A 79 1.46 1.65 11.94
C LEU A 79 0.08 2.20 12.26
N TRP A 80 -0.12 2.78 13.44
CA TRP A 80 -1.39 3.39 13.80
C TRP A 80 -1.80 4.49 12.83
N GLU A 81 -0.90 5.42 12.54
CA GLU A 81 -1.14 6.55 11.66
C GLU A 81 -1.43 6.11 10.22
N THR A 82 -0.65 5.14 9.72
CA THR A 82 -0.82 4.56 8.38
C THR A 82 -2.15 3.82 8.27
N LEU A 83 -2.46 2.93 9.23
CA LEU A 83 -3.68 2.13 9.19
C LEU A 83 -4.93 2.99 9.37
N ALA A 84 -4.91 3.97 10.27
CA ALA A 84 -6.03 4.89 10.46
C ALA A 84 -6.28 5.71 9.19
N GLY A 85 -5.24 6.32 8.61
CA GLY A 85 -5.35 7.07 7.36
C GLY A 85 -5.79 6.21 6.19
N PHE A 86 -5.24 5.01 6.04
CA PHE A 86 -5.67 4.02 5.04
C PHE A 86 -7.15 3.67 5.17
N ALA A 87 -7.60 3.29 6.37
CA ALA A 87 -8.98 2.90 6.59
C ALA A 87 -9.96 4.04 6.26
N ILE A 88 -9.67 5.25 6.73
CA ILE A 88 -10.50 6.43 6.45
C ILE A 88 -10.51 6.72 4.93
N ALA A 89 -9.37 6.73 4.27
CA ALA A 89 -9.27 6.99 2.83
C ALA A 89 -10.07 5.96 2.01
N VAL A 90 -9.98 4.69 2.37
CA VAL A 90 -10.72 3.60 1.72
C VAL A 90 -12.22 3.75 1.94
N VAL A 91 -12.68 3.91 3.18
CA VAL A 91 -14.11 3.99 3.50
C VAL A 91 -14.74 5.23 2.87
N VAL A 92 -14.13 6.39 3.04
CA VAL A 92 -14.64 7.65 2.48
C VAL A 92 -14.54 7.62 0.95
N GLY A 93 -13.44 7.14 0.38
CA GLY A 93 -13.23 7.04 -1.06
C GLY A 93 -14.25 6.11 -1.72
N TYR A 94 -14.52 4.94 -1.14
CA TYR A 94 -15.55 4.02 -1.59
C TYR A 94 -16.94 4.67 -1.55
N SER A 95 -17.27 5.34 -0.44
CA SER A 95 -18.57 6.00 -0.25
C SER A 95 -18.80 7.13 -1.26
N VAL A 96 -17.77 7.96 -1.50
CA VAL A 96 -17.85 9.02 -2.52
C VAL A 96 -17.97 8.44 -3.91
N ALA A 97 -17.21 7.41 -4.27
CA ALA A 97 -17.33 6.73 -5.56
C ALA A 97 -18.74 6.16 -5.78
N LEU A 98 -19.35 5.63 -4.73
CA LEU A 98 -20.72 5.12 -4.77
C LEU A 98 -21.74 6.23 -5.01
N LEU A 99 -21.59 7.38 -4.38
CA LEU A 99 -22.43 8.57 -4.63
C LEU A 99 -22.27 9.08 -6.07
N LEU A 100 -21.04 9.10 -6.60
CA LEU A 100 -20.77 9.49 -7.98
C LEU A 100 -21.37 8.51 -8.99
N TRP A 101 -21.33 7.22 -8.71
CA TRP A 101 -22.01 6.21 -9.52
C TRP A 101 -23.53 6.36 -9.46
N TRP A 102 -24.06 6.69 -8.27
CA TRP A 102 -25.49 6.86 -8.07
C TRP A 102 -26.09 8.01 -8.87
N SER A 103 -25.39 9.12 -9.05
CA SER A 103 -25.88 10.30 -9.76
C SER A 103 -24.95 10.70 -10.91
N GLU A 104 -25.39 10.47 -12.15
CA GLU A 104 -24.64 10.85 -13.35
C GLU A 104 -24.39 12.36 -13.42
N ALA A 105 -25.39 13.18 -13.03
CA ALA A 105 -25.23 14.62 -12.99
C ALA A 105 -24.16 15.04 -11.97
N PHE A 106 -24.20 14.47 -10.77
CA PHE A 106 -23.20 14.74 -9.75
C PHE A 106 -21.79 14.28 -10.19
N ARG A 107 -21.68 13.13 -10.83
CA ARG A 107 -20.44 12.65 -11.42
C ARG A 107 -19.86 13.64 -12.43
N LYS A 108 -20.66 14.03 -13.43
CA LYS A 108 -20.23 15.01 -14.47
C LYS A 108 -19.78 16.35 -13.90
N ILE A 109 -20.41 16.80 -12.81
CA ILE A 109 -20.03 18.05 -12.12
C ILE A 109 -18.72 17.84 -11.33
N ALA A 110 -18.58 16.73 -10.62
CA ALA A 110 -17.44 16.49 -9.72
C ALA A 110 -16.16 16.05 -10.45
N GLU A 111 -16.28 15.36 -11.59
CA GLU A 111 -15.17 14.76 -12.32
C GLU A 111 -14.02 15.74 -12.64
N PRO A 112 -14.24 16.95 -13.20
CA PRO A 112 -13.15 17.88 -13.47
C PRO A 112 -12.44 18.33 -12.19
N TYR A 113 -13.16 18.50 -11.07
CA TYR A 113 -12.55 18.85 -9.79
C TYR A 113 -11.70 17.73 -9.21
N ILE A 114 -12.18 16.47 -9.31
CA ILE A 114 -11.43 15.29 -8.85
C ILE A 114 -10.13 15.13 -9.65
N VAL A 115 -10.16 15.37 -10.97
CA VAL A 115 -8.98 15.32 -11.83
C VAL A 115 -7.95 16.38 -11.41
N VAL A 116 -8.39 17.62 -11.19
CA VAL A 116 -7.51 18.71 -10.73
C VAL A 116 -6.93 18.39 -9.34
N LEU A 117 -7.76 17.93 -8.39
CA LEU A 117 -7.31 17.52 -7.06
C LEU A 117 -6.33 16.34 -7.09
N ASN A 118 -6.47 15.44 -8.07
CA ASN A 118 -5.51 14.35 -8.24
C ASN A 118 -4.14 14.84 -8.71
N ALA A 119 -4.11 15.83 -9.60
CA ALA A 119 -2.89 16.43 -10.12
C ALA A 119 -2.17 17.34 -9.11
N LEU A 120 -2.86 17.78 -8.07
CA LEU A 120 -2.30 18.69 -7.08
C LEU A 120 -1.19 18.01 -6.26
N PRO A 121 -0.02 18.65 -6.09
CA PRO A 121 1.08 18.08 -5.29
C PRO A 121 0.72 18.14 -3.79
N LYS A 122 0.01 17.13 -3.32
CA LYS A 122 -0.59 17.06 -1.99
C LYS A 122 0.43 17.25 -0.84
N ILE A 123 1.68 16.82 -1.08
CA ILE A 123 2.79 16.99 -0.12
C ILE A 123 3.07 18.49 0.12
N ALA A 124 2.91 19.34 -0.89
CA ALA A 124 3.10 20.78 -0.74
C ALA A 124 2.07 21.44 0.20
N LEU A 125 0.95 20.76 0.47
CA LEU A 125 -0.05 21.22 1.45
C LEU A 125 0.34 20.95 2.90
N GLY A 126 1.46 20.24 3.15
CA GLY A 126 1.93 19.89 4.50
C GLY A 126 1.91 21.07 5.49
N PRO A 127 2.50 22.23 5.19
CA PRO A 127 2.46 23.39 6.08
C PRO A 127 1.05 23.87 6.42
N LEU A 128 0.11 23.86 5.46
CA LEU A 128 -1.29 24.22 5.69
C LEU A 128 -1.99 23.21 6.59
N ILE A 129 -1.71 21.91 6.41
CA ILE A 129 -2.29 20.86 7.24
C ILE A 129 -1.85 21.02 8.70
N ILE A 130 -0.60 21.42 8.94
CA ILE A 130 -0.11 21.72 10.29
C ILE A 130 -0.87 22.87 10.92
N ILE A 131 -1.14 23.93 10.15
CA ILE A 131 -1.90 25.09 10.64
C ILE A 131 -3.33 24.69 11.01
N TRP A 132 -3.96 23.80 10.22
CA TRP A 132 -5.34 23.38 10.43
C TRP A 132 -5.52 22.31 11.50
N CYS A 133 -4.63 21.32 11.52
CA CYS A 133 -4.76 20.13 12.38
C CYS A 133 -3.85 20.16 13.61
N GLY A 134 -2.92 21.13 13.69
CA GLY A 134 -1.84 21.14 14.67
C GLY A 134 -0.72 20.14 14.32
N THR A 135 0.24 19.99 15.22
CA THR A 135 1.33 19.00 15.12
C THR A 135 0.89 17.64 15.67
N GLY A 136 1.49 16.55 15.17
CA GLY A 136 1.31 15.19 15.66
C GLY A 136 0.40 14.33 14.81
N SER A 137 -0.04 13.19 15.36
CA SER A 137 -0.72 12.10 14.63
C SER A 137 -1.97 12.53 13.85
N LYS A 138 -2.70 13.55 14.30
CA LYS A 138 -3.89 14.04 13.57
C LYS A 138 -3.51 14.62 12.21
N ALA A 139 -2.47 15.43 12.14
CA ALA A 139 -1.98 16.00 10.88
C ALA A 139 -1.45 14.90 9.95
N ILE A 140 -0.76 13.91 10.50
CA ILE A 140 -0.20 12.77 9.75
C ILE A 140 -1.30 11.90 9.16
N VAL A 141 -2.31 11.54 9.96
CA VAL A 141 -3.50 10.80 9.48
C VAL A 141 -4.23 11.60 8.42
N PHE A 142 -4.43 12.92 8.59
CA PHE A 142 -5.08 13.76 7.60
C PHE A 142 -4.29 13.81 6.28
N MET A 143 -2.95 13.93 6.34
CA MET A 143 -2.07 13.86 5.17
C MET A 143 -2.21 12.51 4.44
N THR A 144 -2.22 11.42 5.20
CA THR A 144 -2.39 10.06 4.67
C THR A 144 -3.73 9.90 3.96
N VAL A 145 -4.82 10.41 4.57
CA VAL A 145 -6.15 10.44 3.95
C VAL A 145 -6.15 11.26 2.68
N LEU A 146 -5.59 12.47 2.69
CA LEU A 146 -5.57 13.37 1.53
C LEU A 146 -4.86 12.73 0.32
N ILE A 147 -3.76 11.98 0.56
CA ILE A 147 -3.01 11.32 -0.51
C ILE A 147 -3.79 10.12 -1.05
N GLY A 148 -4.36 9.28 -0.18
CA GLY A 148 -5.05 8.05 -0.57
C GLY A 148 -6.47 8.27 -1.11
N LEU A 149 -7.21 9.26 -0.60
CA LEU A 149 -8.64 9.45 -0.86
C LEU A 149 -8.98 9.59 -2.34
N ILE A 150 -8.30 10.50 -3.05
CA ILE A 150 -8.60 10.77 -4.46
C ILE A 150 -8.32 9.52 -5.33
N VAL A 151 -7.24 8.82 -5.02
CA VAL A 151 -6.87 7.58 -5.70
C VAL A 151 -7.91 6.49 -5.43
N ALA A 152 -8.42 6.39 -4.19
CA ALA A 152 -9.49 5.46 -3.84
C ALA A 152 -10.79 5.78 -4.60
N ILE A 153 -11.20 7.05 -4.66
CA ILE A 153 -12.39 7.50 -5.39
C ILE A 153 -12.28 7.10 -6.87
N LEU A 154 -11.20 7.46 -7.54
CA LEU A 154 -11.01 7.22 -8.97
C LEU A 154 -11.00 5.72 -9.29
N ASN A 155 -10.24 4.92 -8.53
CA ASN A 155 -10.17 3.48 -8.77
C ASN A 155 -11.52 2.80 -8.55
N MET A 156 -12.25 3.18 -7.50
CA MET A 156 -13.57 2.58 -7.24
C MET A 156 -14.62 3.04 -8.25
N LEU A 157 -14.65 4.31 -8.61
CA LEU A 157 -15.56 4.81 -9.63
C LEU A 157 -15.34 4.08 -10.98
N ASN A 158 -14.09 3.95 -11.40
CA ASN A 158 -13.74 3.18 -12.60
C ASN A 158 -14.18 1.71 -12.47
N GLY A 159 -14.02 1.10 -11.30
CA GLY A 159 -14.49 -0.26 -11.03
C GLY A 159 -16.01 -0.41 -11.14
N PHE A 160 -16.78 0.56 -10.67
CA PHE A 160 -18.24 0.57 -10.82
C PHE A 160 -18.68 0.81 -12.26
N MET A 161 -17.98 1.69 -12.97
CA MET A 161 -18.28 2.01 -14.38
C MET A 161 -17.88 0.89 -15.36
N ALA A 162 -16.94 0.03 -14.98
CA ALA A 162 -16.52 -1.12 -15.78
C ALA A 162 -17.52 -2.29 -15.76
N THR A 163 -18.69 -2.12 -15.13
CA THR A 163 -19.74 -3.14 -15.12
C THR A 163 -20.29 -3.36 -16.52
N ASP A 164 -20.44 -4.63 -16.93
CA ASP A 164 -20.91 -5.07 -18.25
C ASP A 164 -22.29 -4.45 -18.58
N GLU A 165 -22.32 -3.66 -19.66
CA GLU A 165 -23.53 -2.95 -20.13
C GLU A 165 -24.66 -3.92 -20.52
N ASN A 166 -24.35 -5.10 -21.07
CA ASN A 166 -25.36 -6.09 -21.44
C ASN A 166 -26.06 -6.65 -20.21
N LYS A 167 -25.30 -6.87 -19.11
CA LYS A 167 -25.87 -7.31 -17.83
C LYS A 167 -26.72 -6.20 -17.18
N LEU A 168 -26.30 -4.94 -17.31
CA LEU A 168 -27.08 -3.79 -16.86
C LEU A 168 -28.40 -3.69 -17.64
N LEU A 169 -28.36 -3.84 -18.97
CA LEU A 169 -29.53 -3.80 -19.83
C LEU A 169 -30.49 -4.96 -19.52
N LEU A 170 -29.95 -6.17 -19.32
CA LEU A 170 -30.75 -7.34 -18.93
C LEU A 170 -31.52 -7.11 -17.62
N LEU A 171 -30.83 -6.62 -16.55
CA LEU A 171 -31.51 -6.36 -15.28
C LEU A 171 -32.58 -5.25 -15.40
N ARG A 172 -32.33 -4.23 -16.22
CA ARG A 172 -33.33 -3.18 -16.49
C ARG A 172 -34.54 -3.73 -17.23
N SER A 173 -34.36 -4.60 -18.24
CA SER A 173 -35.46 -5.22 -18.99
C SER A 173 -36.28 -6.19 -18.10
N MET A 174 -35.67 -6.73 -17.04
CA MET A 174 -36.35 -7.51 -15.99
C MET A 174 -37.05 -6.64 -14.95
N GLY A 175 -37.05 -5.31 -15.07
CA GLY A 175 -37.72 -4.40 -14.13
C GLY A 175 -36.92 -4.11 -12.88
N ALA A 176 -35.61 -4.42 -12.82
CA ALA A 176 -34.79 -4.14 -11.66
C ALA A 176 -34.63 -2.64 -11.42
N ASN A 177 -34.85 -2.20 -10.18
CA ASN A 177 -34.60 -0.81 -9.79
C ASN A 177 -33.11 -0.55 -9.57
N LYS A 178 -32.72 0.73 -9.46
CA LYS A 178 -31.32 1.16 -9.35
C LYS A 178 -30.58 0.55 -8.15
N LEU A 179 -31.26 0.39 -7.02
CA LEU A 179 -30.67 -0.23 -5.81
C LEU A 179 -30.43 -1.73 -6.04
N GLN A 180 -31.33 -2.42 -6.70
CA GLN A 180 -31.18 -3.84 -7.04
C GLN A 180 -30.00 -4.04 -8.02
N ILE A 181 -29.87 -3.17 -9.02
CA ILE A 181 -28.73 -3.19 -9.96
C ILE A 181 -27.42 -2.96 -9.19
N LEU A 182 -27.38 -1.97 -8.30
CA LEU A 182 -26.21 -1.69 -7.47
C LEU A 182 -25.78 -2.89 -6.64
N THR A 183 -26.70 -3.44 -5.85
CA THR A 183 -26.39 -4.48 -4.85
C THR A 183 -26.19 -5.86 -5.46
N LYS A 184 -26.92 -6.19 -6.54
CA LYS A 184 -26.90 -7.53 -7.17
C LYS A 184 -25.88 -7.65 -8.32
N LEU A 185 -25.50 -6.54 -8.94
CA LEU A 185 -24.60 -6.55 -10.09
C LEU A 185 -23.35 -5.70 -9.86
N VAL A 186 -23.49 -4.38 -9.64
CA VAL A 186 -22.35 -3.45 -9.66
C VAL A 186 -21.37 -3.73 -8.52
N ILE A 187 -21.83 -3.78 -7.27
CA ILE A 187 -20.97 -4.08 -6.11
C ILE A 187 -20.29 -5.46 -6.25
N PRO A 188 -21.01 -6.54 -6.55
CA PRO A 188 -20.37 -7.83 -6.73
C PRO A 188 -19.38 -7.89 -7.91
N SER A 189 -19.68 -7.25 -9.04
CA SER A 189 -18.78 -7.26 -10.21
C SER A 189 -17.54 -6.40 -10.00
N SER A 190 -17.62 -5.34 -9.17
CA SER A 190 -16.50 -4.45 -8.86
C SER A 190 -15.55 -4.95 -7.76
N LEU A 191 -15.81 -6.12 -7.18
CA LEU A 191 -14.99 -6.68 -6.10
C LEU A 191 -13.50 -6.83 -6.47
N PRO A 192 -13.12 -7.28 -7.70
CA PRO A 192 -11.71 -7.28 -8.11
C PRO A 192 -11.10 -5.88 -8.13
N SER A 193 -11.87 -4.88 -8.59
CA SER A 193 -11.44 -3.47 -8.60
C SER A 193 -11.27 -2.92 -7.19
N PHE A 194 -12.13 -3.30 -6.26
CA PHE A 194 -12.02 -2.95 -4.85
C PHE A 194 -10.70 -3.47 -4.24
N ILE A 195 -10.36 -4.73 -4.50
CA ILE A 195 -9.10 -5.31 -4.00
C ILE A 195 -7.89 -4.64 -4.65
N SER A 196 -7.95 -4.34 -5.94
CA SER A 196 -6.91 -3.60 -6.65
C SER A 196 -6.73 -2.20 -6.06
N MET A 197 -7.82 -1.51 -5.74
CA MET A 197 -7.82 -0.23 -5.06
C MET A 197 -7.16 -0.33 -3.67
N LEU A 198 -7.46 -1.36 -2.88
CA LEU A 198 -6.81 -1.58 -1.58
C LEU A 198 -5.29 -1.71 -1.73
N LYS A 199 -4.80 -2.50 -2.69
CA LYS A 199 -3.36 -2.67 -2.95
C LYS A 199 -2.66 -1.36 -3.30
N ILE A 200 -3.27 -0.55 -4.17
CA ILE A 200 -2.73 0.76 -4.54
C ILE A 200 -2.72 1.68 -3.33
N ASN A 201 -3.81 1.70 -2.56
CA ASN A 201 -3.92 2.56 -1.38
C ASN A 201 -2.98 2.16 -0.23
N VAL A 202 -2.52 0.90 -0.14
CA VAL A 202 -1.43 0.54 0.78
C VAL A 202 -0.20 1.40 0.51
N GLY A 203 0.26 1.48 -0.74
CA GLY A 203 1.40 2.33 -1.10
C GLY A 203 1.14 3.81 -0.83
N MET A 204 -0.06 4.32 -1.17
CA MET A 204 -0.42 5.72 -0.93
C MET A 204 -0.46 6.07 0.56
N ALA A 205 -0.93 5.15 1.41
CA ALA A 205 -0.97 5.34 2.84
C ALA A 205 0.44 5.43 3.46
N TRP A 206 1.38 4.56 3.03
CA TRP A 206 2.77 4.65 3.45
C TRP A 206 3.42 5.95 3.01
N ILE A 207 3.21 6.40 1.77
CA ILE A 207 3.71 7.71 1.31
C ILE A 207 3.13 8.83 2.17
N GLY A 208 1.83 8.79 2.47
CA GLY A 208 1.16 9.82 3.24
C GLY A 208 1.64 9.93 4.67
N SER A 209 1.74 8.81 5.38
CA SER A 209 2.19 8.77 6.77
C SER A 209 3.65 9.18 6.91
N ILE A 210 4.55 8.66 6.06
CA ILE A 210 5.97 9.00 6.12
C ILE A 210 6.21 10.48 5.80
N MET A 211 5.54 11.02 4.77
CA MET A 211 5.65 12.45 4.45
C MET A 211 5.08 13.34 5.57
N GLY A 212 3.98 12.90 6.20
CA GLY A 212 3.45 13.57 7.38
C GLY A 212 4.44 13.53 8.55
N GLU A 213 5.03 12.38 8.84
CA GLU A 213 6.04 12.22 9.89
C GLU A 213 7.29 13.06 9.62
N TYR A 214 7.72 13.21 8.36
CA TYR A 214 8.86 14.05 7.99
C TYR A 214 8.66 15.51 8.37
N ILE A 215 7.44 16.00 8.30
CA ILE A 215 7.14 17.42 8.47
C ILE A 215 6.86 17.76 9.94
N VAL A 216 6.16 16.88 10.69
CA VAL A 216 5.59 17.27 11.99
C VAL A 216 5.80 16.28 13.13
N SER A 217 6.39 15.12 12.89
CA SER A 217 6.42 14.08 13.92
C SER A 217 7.55 14.29 14.91
N LYS A 218 7.31 13.79 16.14
CA LYS A 218 8.32 13.58 17.19
C LYS A 218 8.51 12.10 17.49
N ALA A 219 7.80 11.22 16.77
CA ALA A 219 7.85 9.78 16.90
C ALA A 219 7.48 9.15 15.55
N GLY A 220 7.79 7.87 15.38
CA GLY A 220 7.53 7.15 14.11
C GLY A 220 8.81 6.83 13.36
N ILE A 221 8.67 5.99 12.32
CA ILE A 221 9.83 5.54 11.52
C ILE A 221 10.31 6.67 10.60
N GLY A 222 9.37 7.47 10.03
CA GLY A 222 9.71 8.65 9.25
C GLY A 222 10.45 9.70 10.08
N TYR A 223 10.06 9.87 11.36
CA TYR A 223 10.82 10.69 12.29
C TYR A 223 12.26 10.18 12.47
N LEU A 224 12.46 8.86 12.64
CA LEU A 224 13.81 8.28 12.78
C LEU A 224 14.68 8.56 11.55
N ILE A 225 14.09 8.57 10.35
CA ILE A 225 14.81 8.89 9.09
C ILE A 225 15.26 10.36 9.12
N VAL A 226 14.37 11.29 9.46
CA VAL A 226 14.69 12.72 9.51
C VAL A 226 15.72 13.00 10.60
N TYR A 227 15.48 12.50 11.80
CA TYR A 227 16.40 12.65 12.94
C TYR A 227 17.78 12.07 12.63
N GLY A 228 17.83 10.83 12.13
CA GLY A 228 19.09 10.18 11.75
C GLY A 228 19.86 10.97 10.69
N GLY A 229 19.17 11.56 9.72
CA GLY A 229 19.77 12.44 8.71
C GLY A 229 20.34 13.73 9.33
N GLN A 230 19.61 14.37 10.24
CA GLN A 230 20.04 15.60 10.90
C GLN A 230 21.27 15.41 11.80
N VAL A 231 21.38 14.26 12.46
CA VAL A 231 22.52 13.96 13.36
C VAL A 231 23.58 13.08 12.69
N PHE A 232 23.53 12.92 11.39
CA PHE A 232 24.47 12.12 10.60
C PHE A 232 24.59 10.65 11.04
N LYS A 233 23.54 10.07 11.65
CA LYS A 233 23.44 8.65 11.99
C LYS A 233 22.82 7.87 10.82
N LEU A 234 23.57 7.70 9.74
CA LEU A 234 23.03 7.09 8.51
C LEU A 234 22.68 5.60 8.66
N ASP A 235 23.30 4.90 9.62
CA ASP A 235 22.88 3.54 10.00
C ASP A 235 21.43 3.51 10.52
N LEU A 236 21.03 4.52 11.29
CA LEU A 236 19.65 4.68 11.77
C LEU A 236 18.67 4.95 10.61
N VAL A 237 19.07 5.84 9.68
CA VAL A 237 18.27 6.14 8.49
C VAL A 237 18.01 4.87 7.67
N MET A 238 19.09 4.14 7.35
CA MET A 238 18.98 2.91 6.55
C MET A 238 18.21 1.82 7.28
N SER A 239 18.38 1.70 8.60
CA SER A 239 17.61 0.77 9.43
C SER A 239 16.12 1.09 9.41
N ALA A 240 15.76 2.37 9.53
CA ALA A 240 14.37 2.82 9.46
C ALA A 240 13.76 2.54 8.07
N VAL A 241 14.51 2.77 6.98
CA VAL A 241 14.06 2.44 5.62
C VAL A 241 13.81 0.93 5.46
N VAL A 242 14.70 0.08 5.98
CA VAL A 242 14.53 -1.38 5.93
C VAL A 242 13.29 -1.81 6.72
N ILE A 243 13.07 -1.25 7.91
CA ILE A 243 11.87 -1.52 8.72
C ILE A 243 10.61 -1.12 7.94
N LEU A 244 10.60 0.06 7.30
CA LEU A 244 9.48 0.50 6.45
C LEU A 244 9.21 -0.47 5.31
N CYS A 245 10.24 -0.93 4.61
CA CYS A 245 10.09 -1.90 3.51
C CYS A 245 9.44 -3.19 4.01
N ILE A 246 9.84 -3.69 5.19
CA ILE A 246 9.27 -4.89 5.80
C ILE A 246 7.79 -4.68 6.14
N LEU A 247 7.45 -3.57 6.80
CA LEU A 247 6.08 -3.26 7.20
C LEU A 247 5.16 -3.07 5.99
N ALA A 248 5.64 -2.36 4.97
CA ALA A 248 4.90 -2.18 3.72
C ALA A 248 4.67 -3.52 3.00
N ALA A 249 5.68 -4.38 2.96
CA ALA A 249 5.56 -5.72 2.39
C ALA A 249 4.56 -6.59 3.16
N ILE A 250 4.55 -6.53 4.49
CA ILE A 250 3.58 -7.25 5.34
C ILE A 250 2.17 -6.74 5.05
N MET A 251 1.94 -5.42 5.05
CA MET A 251 0.62 -4.83 4.79
C MET A 251 0.12 -5.19 3.38
N TYR A 252 0.98 -5.14 2.37
CA TYR A 252 0.66 -5.57 1.01
C TYR A 252 0.32 -7.06 0.95
N ALA A 253 1.10 -7.91 1.63
CA ALA A 253 0.87 -9.35 1.67
C ALA A 253 -0.47 -9.70 2.34
N LEU A 254 -0.88 -8.97 3.38
CA LEU A 254 -2.19 -9.14 4.02
C LEU A 254 -3.33 -8.83 3.02
N VAL A 255 -3.24 -7.74 2.27
CA VAL A 255 -4.23 -7.42 1.23
C VAL A 255 -4.22 -8.45 0.10
N ALA A 256 -3.04 -8.93 -0.31
CA ALA A 256 -2.93 -9.99 -1.32
C ALA A 256 -3.49 -11.34 -0.82
N LEU A 257 -3.41 -11.61 0.49
CA LEU A 257 -4.05 -12.78 1.09
C LEU A 257 -5.58 -12.65 1.07
N LEU A 258 -6.10 -11.48 1.42
CA LEU A 258 -7.54 -11.19 1.31
C LEU A 258 -8.05 -11.41 -0.13
N GLU A 259 -7.30 -10.98 -1.14
CA GLU A 259 -7.63 -11.25 -2.54
C GLU A 259 -7.80 -12.74 -2.83
N ARG A 260 -6.83 -13.55 -2.41
CA ARG A 260 -6.88 -15.00 -2.62
C ARG A 260 -8.08 -15.65 -1.95
N LEU A 261 -8.44 -15.19 -0.76
CA LEU A 261 -9.59 -15.71 -0.02
C LEU A 261 -10.93 -15.32 -0.67
N VAL A 262 -11.02 -14.09 -1.19
CA VAL A 262 -12.26 -13.53 -1.73
C VAL A 262 -12.47 -13.96 -3.18
N ILE A 263 -11.42 -13.97 -4.03
CA ILE A 263 -11.56 -14.29 -5.46
C ILE A 263 -11.51 -15.80 -5.71
N LYS A 264 -10.78 -16.59 -4.91
CA LYS A 264 -10.68 -18.04 -5.10
C LYS A 264 -12.01 -18.77 -4.88
N ASN A 265 -12.96 -18.15 -4.21
CA ASN A 265 -14.28 -18.72 -3.92
C ASN A 265 -15.35 -18.34 -4.98
N ARG A 266 -14.95 -17.81 -6.11
CA ARG A 266 -15.77 -17.53 -7.30
C ARG A 266 -15.20 -18.24 -8.52
#